data_666b631823330ce211f55e92a560bf19
#
_entry.id   666b631823330ce211f55e92a560bf19
#
_cell.length_a   1.000
_cell.length_b   1.000
_cell.length_c   1.000
_cell.angle_alpha   90.00
_cell.angle_beta   90.00
_cell.angle_gamma   90.00
#
_symmetry.space_group_name_H-M   'P 1'
#
loop_
_entity.id
_entity.type
_entity.pdbx_description
1 polymer ?
#
loop_
_entity_poly.entity_id
_entity_poly.type
_entity_poly.pdbx_seq_one_letter_code
_entity_poly.pdbx_strand_id
1 'polypeptide(L)'
;RRLTKVQYRKPYGTEWEEISREDAIKKIARRVKETRDATFQEKDGDVTVNRTPGIASLGGAALDNEECYVLSKFMRTMGVTYLEHQARI
;
A
#
# COMPACT_ATOMS: atom_id res chain seq x y z
N ARG A 1 6.83 18.81 14.10
CA ARG A 1 8.02 17.95 13.89
C ARG A 1 7.76 16.94 12.81
N ARG A 2 8.71 16.73 11.93
CA ARG A 2 8.63 15.72 10.88
C ARG A 2 9.53 14.55 11.24
N LEU A 3 9.11 13.34 10.85
CA LEU A 3 9.96 12.17 10.96
C LEU A 3 11.11 12.28 9.95
N THR A 4 12.33 12.07 10.41
CA THR A 4 13.53 12.17 9.57
C THR A 4 14.19 10.82 9.33
N LYS A 5 13.78 9.79 10.06
CA LYS A 5 14.38 8.47 10.01
C LYS A 5 13.31 7.41 9.83
N VAL A 6 13.65 6.35 9.11
CA VAL A 6 12.77 5.20 8.93
C VAL A 6 13.04 4.20 10.03
N GLN A 7 11.98 3.72 10.67
CA GLN A 7 12.06 2.74 11.74
C GLN A 7 11.32 1.47 11.35
N TYR A 8 11.91 0.35 11.69
CA TYR A 8 11.36 -0.97 11.43
C TYR A 8 11.26 -1.76 12.71
N ARG A 9 10.15 -2.47 12.87
CA ARG A 9 9.96 -3.39 13.98
C ARG A 9 9.68 -4.78 13.40
N LYS A 10 10.45 -5.77 13.84
CA LYS A 10 10.27 -7.15 13.40
C LYS A 10 8.91 -7.70 13.84
N PRO A 11 8.33 -8.67 13.09
CA PRO A 11 7.10 -9.34 13.54
C PRO A 11 7.26 -9.85 14.97
N TYR A 12 6.25 -9.56 15.81
CA TYR A 12 6.24 -9.88 17.23
C TYR A 12 7.37 -9.25 18.04
N GLY A 13 8.14 -8.36 17.45
CA GLY A 13 9.20 -7.63 18.13
C GLY A 13 8.66 -6.53 19.02
N THR A 14 9.45 -6.15 20.03
CA THR A 14 9.09 -5.08 20.96
C THR A 14 9.89 -3.79 20.74
N GLU A 15 10.96 -3.86 19.97
CA GLU A 15 11.86 -2.75 19.76
C GLU A 15 11.83 -2.27 18.31
N TRP A 16 12.01 -0.96 18.15
CA TRP A 16 12.15 -0.32 16.84
C TRP A 16 13.62 -0.19 16.49
N GLU A 17 13.97 -0.52 15.26
CA GLU A 17 15.32 -0.33 14.74
C GLU A 17 15.29 0.63 13.57
N GLU A 18 16.33 1.44 13.45
CA GLU A 18 16.48 2.36 12.33
C GLU A 18 17.02 1.60 11.12
N ILE A 19 16.38 1.78 9.97
CA ILE A 19 16.82 1.19 8.69
C ILE A 19 16.97 2.30 7.65
N SER A 20 17.73 2.02 6.59
CA SER A 20 17.88 2.97 5.51
C SER A 20 16.59 3.10 4.72
N ARG A 21 16.43 4.22 4.04
CA ARG A 21 15.27 4.46 3.17
C ARG A 21 15.19 3.44 2.03
N GLU A 22 16.34 3.11 1.44
CA GLU A 22 16.40 2.09 0.37
C GLU A 22 15.96 0.73 0.88
N ASP A 23 16.40 0.32 2.05
CA ASP A 23 15.99 -0.95 2.66
C ASP A 23 14.50 -0.97 2.96
N ALA A 24 13.95 0.14 3.44
CA ALA A 24 12.53 0.28 3.70
C ALA A 24 11.71 0.10 2.42
N ILE A 25 12.10 0.78 1.36
CA ILE A 25 11.43 0.69 0.05
C ILE A 25 11.48 -0.74 -0.49
N LYS A 26 12.63 -1.40 -0.39
CA LYS A 26 12.78 -2.79 -0.84
C LYS A 26 11.87 -3.74 -0.06
N LYS A 27 11.81 -3.58 1.25
CA LYS A 27 10.94 -4.43 2.10
C LYS A 27 9.47 -4.23 1.76
N ILE A 28 9.03 -2.99 1.60
CA ILE A 28 7.65 -2.66 1.23
C ILE A 28 7.33 -3.21 -0.17
N ALA A 29 8.20 -2.98 -1.14
CA ALA A 29 8.00 -3.45 -2.50
C ALA A 29 7.90 -4.97 -2.58
N ARG A 30 8.75 -5.68 -1.83
CA ARG A 30 8.70 -7.14 -1.75
C ARG A 30 7.36 -7.61 -1.17
N ARG A 31 6.92 -6.99 -0.10
CA ARG A 31 5.65 -7.36 0.54
C ARG A 31 4.46 -7.12 -0.38
N VAL A 32 4.46 -5.98 -1.05
CA VAL A 32 3.41 -5.65 -2.04
C VAL A 32 3.41 -6.67 -3.16
N LYS A 33 4.59 -6.99 -3.71
CA LYS A 33 4.70 -7.98 -4.79
C LYS A 33 4.22 -9.37 -4.35
N GLU A 34 4.67 -9.84 -3.19
CA GLU A 34 4.28 -11.15 -2.67
C GLU A 34 2.76 -11.23 -2.46
N THR A 35 2.17 -10.21 -1.87
CA THR A 35 0.73 -10.16 -1.61
C THR A 35 -0.05 -10.09 -2.91
N ARG A 36 0.40 -9.26 -3.84
CA ARG A 36 -0.25 -9.14 -5.15
C ARG A 36 -0.18 -10.45 -5.91
N ASP A 37 0.98 -11.08 -5.99
CA ASP A 37 1.15 -12.35 -6.70
C ASP A 37 0.29 -13.47 -6.10
N ALA A 38 0.11 -13.45 -4.78
CA ALA A 38 -0.69 -14.46 -4.08
C ALA A 38 -2.20 -14.23 -4.22
N THR A 39 -2.66 -13.00 -4.43
CA THR A 39 -4.08 -12.65 -4.37
C THR A 39 -4.64 -12.06 -5.66
N PHE A 40 -3.81 -11.78 -6.66
CA PHE A 40 -4.27 -11.18 -7.91
C PHE A 40 -5.25 -12.07 -8.63
N GLN A 41 -6.33 -11.48 -9.05
CA GLN A 41 -7.43 -12.17 -9.74
C GLN A 41 -7.68 -11.46 -11.07
N GLU A 42 -7.39 -12.16 -12.16
CA GLU A 42 -7.59 -11.61 -13.51
C GLU A 42 -9.05 -11.56 -13.90
N LYS A 43 -9.77 -12.64 -13.58
CA LYS A 43 -11.17 -12.78 -13.98
C LYS A 43 -12.06 -13.21 -12.84
N ASP A 44 -13.30 -12.78 -12.90
CA ASP A 44 -14.39 -13.26 -12.06
C ASP A 44 -15.45 -13.82 -12.99
N GLY A 45 -15.45 -15.15 -13.15
CA GLY A 45 -16.26 -15.80 -14.20
C GLY A 45 -15.77 -15.37 -15.58
N ASP A 46 -16.65 -14.80 -16.39
CA ASP A 46 -16.35 -14.32 -17.75
C ASP A 46 -15.91 -12.85 -17.78
N VAL A 47 -15.92 -12.17 -16.63
CA VAL A 47 -15.60 -10.74 -16.54
C VAL A 47 -14.14 -10.57 -16.14
N THR A 48 -13.40 -9.77 -16.92
CA THR A 48 -12.02 -9.38 -16.60
C THR A 48 -12.05 -8.30 -15.53
N VAL A 49 -11.47 -8.58 -14.36
CA VAL A 49 -11.48 -7.66 -13.21
C VAL A 49 -10.11 -7.14 -12.84
N ASN A 50 -9.04 -7.88 -13.09
CA ASN A 50 -7.65 -7.49 -12.80
C ASN A 50 -7.50 -6.84 -11.42
N ARG A 51 -7.99 -7.52 -10.37
CA ARG A 51 -8.04 -6.97 -9.02
C ARG A 51 -7.05 -7.66 -8.09
N THR A 52 -6.58 -6.90 -7.09
CA THR A 52 -5.69 -7.38 -6.03
C THR A 52 -6.40 -7.24 -4.69
N PRO A 53 -7.21 -8.23 -4.26
CA PRO A 53 -8.00 -8.10 -3.03
C PRO A 53 -7.18 -8.19 -1.75
N GLY A 54 -5.93 -8.63 -1.82
CA GLY A 54 -5.07 -8.75 -0.63
C GLY A 54 -4.46 -7.44 -0.14
N ILE A 55 -4.67 -6.34 -0.85
CA ILE A 55 -4.12 -5.03 -0.49
C ILE A 55 -5.25 -4.02 -0.34
N ALA A 56 -5.18 -3.22 0.70
CA ALA A 56 -6.10 -2.12 0.93
C ALA A 56 -5.33 -0.82 1.15
N SER A 57 -5.91 0.29 0.77
CA SER A 57 -5.32 1.61 0.99
C SER A 57 -6.29 2.48 1.78
N LEU A 58 -5.78 3.07 2.85
CA LEU A 58 -6.49 4.08 3.63
C LEU A 58 -5.77 5.40 3.43
N GLY A 59 -6.48 6.37 2.86
CA GLY A 59 -5.93 7.70 2.66
C GLY A 59 -5.84 8.49 3.95
N GLY A 60 -5.42 9.73 3.86
CA GLY A 60 -5.29 10.63 5.00
C GLY A 60 -5.89 11.99 4.70
N ALA A 61 -6.34 12.68 5.75
CA ALA A 61 -6.98 13.98 5.63
C ALA A 61 -6.00 15.12 5.28
N ALA A 62 -4.71 14.90 5.49
CA ALA A 62 -3.68 15.90 5.28
C ALA A 62 -3.05 15.87 3.88
N LEU A 63 -3.60 15.09 2.96
CA LEU A 63 -3.13 15.00 1.59
C LEU A 63 -3.77 16.08 0.72
N ASP A 64 -2.99 16.67 -0.18
CA ASP A 64 -3.54 17.62 -1.15
C ASP A 64 -4.19 16.88 -2.34
N ASN A 65 -4.78 17.65 -3.26
CA ASN A 65 -5.50 17.07 -4.40
C ASN A 65 -4.58 16.26 -5.33
N GLU A 66 -3.38 16.76 -5.56
CA GLU A 66 -2.40 16.10 -6.43
C GLU A 66 -1.91 14.79 -5.83
N GLU A 67 -1.65 14.81 -4.53
CA GLU A 67 -1.26 13.59 -3.79
C GLU A 67 -2.36 12.54 -3.83
N CYS A 68 -3.61 12.95 -3.62
CA CYS A 68 -4.76 12.04 -3.70
C CYS A 68 -4.93 11.45 -5.10
N TYR A 69 -4.75 12.26 -6.13
CA TYR A 69 -4.84 11.81 -7.52
C TYR A 69 -3.76 10.76 -7.82
N VAL A 70 -2.51 11.05 -7.47
CA VAL A 70 -1.39 10.13 -7.70
C VAL A 70 -1.57 8.85 -6.92
N LEU A 71 -2.00 8.94 -5.67
CA LEU A 71 -2.25 7.76 -4.83
C LEU A 71 -3.33 6.87 -5.44
N SER A 72 -4.45 7.44 -5.83
CA SER A 72 -5.54 6.68 -6.46
C SER A 72 -5.09 5.99 -7.74
N LYS A 73 -4.37 6.72 -8.58
CA LYS A 73 -3.86 6.19 -9.85
C LYS A 73 -2.87 5.05 -9.61
N PHE A 74 -1.96 5.24 -8.68
CA PHE A 74 -0.97 4.21 -8.32
C PHE A 74 -1.65 2.94 -7.79
N MET A 75 -2.61 3.09 -6.88
CA MET A 75 -3.33 1.94 -6.32
C MET A 75 -4.12 1.20 -7.40
N ARG A 76 -4.77 1.93 -8.29
CA ARG A 76 -5.53 1.32 -9.39
C ARG A 76 -4.64 0.59 -10.38
N THR A 77 -3.41 1.08 -10.65
CA THR A 77 -2.46 0.37 -11.51
C THR A 77 -2.06 -0.99 -10.93
N MET A 78 -2.07 -1.13 -9.61
CA MET A 78 -1.80 -2.41 -8.95
C MET A 78 -3.05 -3.29 -8.80
N GLY A 79 -4.21 -2.81 -9.23
CA GLY A 79 -5.46 -3.54 -9.10
C GLY A 79 -6.09 -3.49 -7.72
N VAL A 80 -5.69 -2.57 -6.87
CA VAL A 80 -6.25 -2.42 -5.52
C VAL A 80 -7.68 -1.90 -5.62
N THR A 81 -8.62 -2.65 -5.04
CA THR A 81 -10.05 -2.30 -5.03
C THR A 81 -10.51 -1.69 -3.72
N TYR A 82 -9.84 -2.02 -2.62
CA TYR A 82 -10.16 -1.47 -1.30
C TYR A 82 -9.42 -0.17 -1.11
N LEU A 83 -9.98 0.89 -1.67
CA LEU A 83 -9.42 2.24 -1.64
C LEU A 83 -10.40 3.16 -0.93
N GLU A 84 -10.09 3.50 0.30
CA GLU A 84 -10.96 4.30 1.16
C GLU A 84 -10.21 5.49 1.74
N HIS A 85 -10.97 6.44 2.22
CA HIS A 85 -10.45 7.65 2.84
C HIS A 85 -11.26 7.95 4.10
N GLN A 86 -10.58 8.42 5.12
CA GLN A 86 -11.20 8.71 6.41
C GLN A 86 -12.40 9.67 6.29
N ALA A 87 -12.27 10.70 5.46
CA ALA A 87 -13.30 11.72 5.31
C ALA A 87 -14.53 11.25 4.53
N ARG A 88 -14.50 10.05 4.00
CA ARG A 88 -15.58 9.52 3.15
C ARG A 88 -16.59 8.66 3.92
N ILE A 89 -16.51 8.59 5.17
CA ILE A 89 -17.39 7.71 5.97
C ILE A 89 -18.86 8.00 5.71
#